data_8991f58a66912af118d112f5bd14a388
#
_entry.id   8991f58a66912af118d112f5bd14a388
#
_cell.length_a   1.000
_cell.length_b   1.000
_cell.length_c   1.000
_cell.angle_alpha   90.00
_cell.angle_beta   90.00
_cell.angle_gamma   90.00
#
_symmetry.space_group_name_H-M   'P 1'
#
loop_
_entity.id
_entity.type
_entity.pdbx_description
1 polymer ?
#
loop_
_entity_poly.entity_id
_entity_poly.type
_entity_poly.pdbx_seq_one_letter_code
_entity_poly.pdbx_strand_id
1 'polypeptide(L)'
;MDQAEREADARNAEGAGAMDVEEEEDNPETAIVLAEDKKYYPSAEEVYGEGTETLVMDEDAQPLEEPIIAPLKTKRVEVRDANAPVMRVSEEYVLGMLSNPNLTRNVAVCGHLHHGKTSFMDMVVEQTHLVSTEGRDPERQMRYMDNRQDEQDREVSIKATPLTVAMPASSGKHLLFNFMDTPGHVNFSDEVTASLRLADAVLLVVDAVEGVMCVTERVIKHAARDRLPIVVFVNKMDRLILELKLPPADAFHKIRHVLEEVNAVIEAAYGGGEDCPFADPAKGTVCFGSALYGWSFTLESFARLYAERRGVEMDTKRFAKKLWGDWYFHADARAFRKKPPPGGGDRSFAQFVLEPLYKVYAQAVGEHPASFAAVLAEFNVKLKPKEYKLNVKPLVRLACRKIFGDAAGVAEALKAHCPTAREGASAKVAAAYSGPTGVESRAVASMRACDPSGPLRVMVAKLYPKDDCSAFDALARVMSGTIRAGQTVRVLGEAYSPDDEEDCAVATVSALWVYQTRYRIPVTHASAGAWVLLEGVDASVSKTATIVEEFSA
;
A
#
# COMPACT_ATOMS: atom_id res chain seq x y z
N MET A 1 64.63 5.62 -9.25
CA MET A 1 63.38 5.01 -9.70
C MET A 1 63.59 3.75 -10.54
N ASP A 2 64.78 3.39 -10.91
CA ASP A 2 65.04 2.27 -11.85
C ASP A 2 65.39 0.89 -11.21
N GLN A 3 65.64 0.85 -9.93
CA GLN A 3 66.06 -0.42 -9.29
C GLN A 3 64.86 -1.13 -8.61
N ALA A 4 63.88 -0.40 -8.13
CA ALA A 4 62.70 -0.94 -7.51
C ALA A 4 61.68 -1.54 -8.51
N GLU A 5 61.62 -0.99 -9.74
CA GLU A 5 60.77 -1.54 -10.79
C GLU A 5 61.34 -2.86 -11.37
N ARG A 6 62.68 -2.98 -11.48
CA ARG A 6 63.33 -4.23 -11.93
C ARG A 6 63.24 -5.37 -10.90
N GLU A 7 63.20 -5.07 -9.59
CA GLU A 7 62.98 -6.06 -8.54
C GLU A 7 61.53 -6.52 -8.42
N ALA A 8 60.57 -5.65 -8.82
CA ALA A 8 59.16 -5.99 -8.88
C ALA A 8 58.85 -6.93 -10.08
N ASP A 9 59.47 -6.66 -11.23
CA ASP A 9 59.32 -7.51 -12.43
C ASP A 9 60.00 -8.88 -12.26
N ALA A 10 61.13 -8.94 -11.55
CA ALA A 10 61.81 -10.19 -11.24
C ALA A 10 61.01 -11.07 -10.26
N ARG A 11 60.31 -10.49 -9.30
CA ARG A 11 59.43 -11.22 -8.37
C ARG A 11 58.14 -11.75 -9.01
N ASN A 12 57.65 -11.08 -10.03
CA ASN A 12 56.51 -11.54 -10.83
C ASN A 12 56.88 -12.66 -11.80
N ALA A 13 58.16 -12.76 -12.18
CA ALA A 13 58.65 -13.83 -13.08
C ALA A 13 58.99 -15.14 -12.34
N GLU A 14 59.32 -15.11 -11.05
CA GLU A 14 59.60 -16.32 -10.26
C GLU A 14 58.35 -16.93 -9.57
N GLY A 15 57.19 -16.26 -9.62
CA GLY A 15 55.91 -16.75 -9.09
C GLY A 15 55.10 -17.60 -10.10
N ALA A 16 55.54 -17.73 -11.32
CA ALA A 16 54.94 -18.64 -12.31
C ALA A 16 55.50 -20.06 -12.16
N GLY A 17 55.34 -20.63 -10.97
CA GLY A 17 55.38 -22.07 -10.79
C GLY A 17 54.24 -22.69 -11.56
N ALA A 18 54.54 -23.67 -12.38
CA ALA A 18 53.61 -24.46 -13.14
C ALA A 18 52.41 -24.87 -12.26
N MET A 19 51.29 -24.20 -12.40
CA MET A 19 50.01 -24.83 -12.12
C MET A 19 49.88 -25.91 -13.20
N ASP A 20 49.79 -27.15 -12.77
CA ASP A 20 49.20 -28.20 -13.59
C ASP A 20 47.87 -27.66 -14.02
N VAL A 21 47.75 -27.25 -15.26
CA VAL A 21 46.49 -27.03 -15.94
C VAL A 21 45.94 -28.45 -16.04
N GLU A 22 45.12 -28.83 -15.05
CA GLU A 22 44.12 -29.84 -15.30
C GLU A 22 43.42 -29.35 -16.55
N GLU A 23 43.45 -30.11 -17.61
CA GLU A 23 42.65 -29.92 -18.78
C GLU A 23 41.21 -29.90 -18.28
N GLU A 24 40.67 -28.70 -17.96
CA GLU A 24 39.23 -28.52 -17.81
C GLU A 24 38.65 -29.03 -19.11
N GLU A 25 37.97 -30.17 -19.05
CA GLU A 25 37.15 -30.66 -20.16
C GLU A 25 36.39 -29.44 -20.69
N ASP A 26 36.64 -29.06 -21.93
CA ASP A 26 35.99 -27.91 -22.57
C ASP A 26 34.50 -28.01 -22.35
N ASN A 27 34.00 -27.27 -21.37
CA ASN A 27 32.57 -27.21 -21.11
C ASN A 27 31.96 -26.34 -22.22
N PRO A 28 31.20 -26.94 -23.14
CA PRO A 28 30.66 -26.23 -24.29
C PRO A 28 29.83 -24.98 -23.91
N GLU A 29 29.34 -24.91 -22.65
CA GLU A 29 28.57 -23.76 -22.14
C GLU A 29 29.43 -22.51 -21.87
N THR A 30 30.74 -22.66 -21.71
CA THR A 30 31.67 -21.55 -21.41
C THR A 30 32.63 -21.21 -22.54
N ALA A 31 32.60 -21.95 -23.67
CA ALA A 31 33.47 -21.74 -24.80
C ALA A 31 33.19 -20.38 -25.48
N ILE A 32 34.21 -19.53 -25.57
CA ILE A 32 34.13 -18.29 -26.36
C ILE A 32 34.35 -18.66 -27.83
N VAL A 33 33.27 -18.59 -28.62
CA VAL A 33 33.35 -18.82 -30.08
C VAL A 33 33.87 -17.56 -30.76
N LEU A 34 35.09 -17.62 -31.26
CA LEU A 34 35.66 -16.54 -32.07
C LEU A 34 35.05 -16.56 -33.46
N ALA A 35 34.89 -15.38 -34.10
CA ALA A 35 34.33 -15.25 -35.46
C ALA A 35 35.07 -16.07 -36.54
N GLU A 36 36.33 -16.43 -36.28
CA GLU A 36 37.19 -17.25 -37.17
C GLU A 36 37.05 -18.75 -36.91
N ASP A 37 36.53 -19.16 -35.73
CA ASP A 37 36.39 -20.56 -35.36
C ASP A 37 34.95 -21.05 -35.58
N LYS A 38 34.68 -21.44 -36.84
CA LYS A 38 33.34 -21.89 -37.28
C LYS A 38 33.03 -23.35 -36.96
N LYS A 39 33.81 -24.02 -36.12
CA LYS A 39 33.68 -25.47 -35.89
C LYS A 39 32.67 -25.84 -34.79
N TYR A 40 32.39 -24.95 -33.87
CA TYR A 40 31.47 -25.22 -32.76
C TYR A 40 30.49 -24.07 -32.53
N TYR A 41 29.21 -24.36 -32.66
CA TYR A 41 28.13 -23.47 -32.25
C TYR A 41 27.27 -24.24 -31.29
N PRO A 42 27.14 -23.82 -30.01
CA PRO A 42 26.30 -24.48 -29.06
C PRO A 42 24.83 -24.48 -29.54
N SER A 43 24.12 -25.54 -29.28
CA SER A 43 22.69 -25.63 -29.61
C SER A 43 21.88 -24.65 -28.75
N ALA A 44 20.66 -24.31 -29.20
CA ALA A 44 19.77 -23.45 -28.43
C ALA A 44 19.43 -24.08 -27.06
N GLU A 45 19.36 -25.41 -26.99
CA GLU A 45 19.11 -26.14 -25.74
C GLU A 45 20.28 -26.07 -24.76
N GLU A 46 21.52 -26.08 -25.28
CA GLU A 46 22.73 -25.93 -24.46
C GLU A 46 22.84 -24.52 -23.87
N VAL A 47 22.49 -23.48 -24.64
CA VAL A 47 22.60 -22.07 -24.22
C VAL A 47 21.42 -21.64 -23.35
N TYR A 48 20.19 -22.07 -23.67
CA TYR A 48 18.96 -21.59 -23.05
C TYR A 48 18.25 -22.63 -22.18
N GLY A 49 18.76 -23.89 -22.15
CA GLY A 49 18.26 -25.01 -21.38
C GLY A 49 17.23 -25.87 -22.11
N GLU A 50 16.95 -27.05 -21.55
CA GLU A 50 16.02 -28.03 -22.11
C GLU A 50 14.63 -27.47 -22.35
N GLY A 51 14.04 -27.81 -23.51
CA GLY A 51 12.70 -27.36 -23.93
C GLY A 51 12.67 -25.95 -24.51
N THR A 52 13.79 -25.48 -25.05
CA THR A 52 13.86 -24.27 -25.85
C THR A 52 13.38 -24.58 -27.28
N GLU A 53 12.40 -23.87 -27.78
CA GLU A 53 11.97 -23.97 -29.18
C GLU A 53 12.77 -22.98 -30.02
N THR A 54 13.41 -23.49 -31.07
CA THR A 54 14.18 -22.66 -32.00
C THR A 54 13.34 -22.40 -33.25
N LEU A 55 12.99 -21.14 -33.47
CA LEU A 55 12.37 -20.71 -34.71
C LEU A 55 13.43 -20.12 -35.63
N VAL A 56 13.77 -20.82 -36.69
CA VAL A 56 14.70 -20.32 -37.74
C VAL A 56 13.84 -19.77 -38.86
N MET A 57 13.89 -18.45 -39.04
CA MET A 57 13.18 -17.76 -40.13
C MET A 57 14.21 -17.33 -41.21
N ASP A 58 13.74 -17.25 -42.47
CA ASP A 58 14.56 -16.69 -43.53
C ASP A 58 14.87 -15.21 -43.23
N GLU A 59 16.08 -14.76 -43.57
CA GLU A 59 16.63 -13.46 -43.20
C GLU A 59 15.73 -12.27 -43.61
N ASP A 60 15.00 -12.44 -44.73
CA ASP A 60 14.09 -11.44 -45.31
C ASP A 60 12.66 -11.47 -44.69
N ALA A 61 12.34 -12.46 -43.83
CA ALA A 61 11.02 -12.66 -43.29
C ALA A 61 10.89 -12.20 -41.84
N GLN A 62 11.99 -11.91 -41.13
CA GLN A 62 12.00 -11.56 -39.72
C GLN A 62 12.30 -10.06 -39.53
N PRO A 63 11.45 -9.32 -38.77
CA PRO A 63 11.80 -7.97 -38.36
C PRO A 63 13.08 -7.95 -37.52
N LEU A 64 13.92 -6.92 -37.68
CA LEU A 64 15.18 -6.75 -36.95
C LEU A 64 15.01 -6.66 -35.43
N GLU A 65 13.79 -6.44 -34.95
CA GLU A 65 13.45 -6.30 -33.54
C GLU A 65 13.08 -7.64 -32.87
N GLU A 66 12.83 -8.69 -33.67
CA GLU A 66 12.48 -10.02 -33.15
C GLU A 66 13.72 -10.91 -33.01
N PRO A 67 13.90 -11.61 -31.86
CA PRO A 67 15.02 -12.53 -31.70
C PRO A 67 14.86 -13.77 -32.58
N ILE A 68 15.96 -14.20 -33.22
CA ILE A 68 16.01 -15.41 -34.07
C ILE A 68 15.73 -16.68 -33.24
N ILE A 69 16.11 -16.68 -31.98
CA ILE A 69 15.87 -17.77 -31.02
C ILE A 69 15.05 -17.22 -29.89
N ALA A 70 13.87 -17.76 -29.64
CA ALA A 70 13.00 -17.38 -28.54
C ALA A 70 12.86 -18.54 -27.56
N PRO A 71 13.30 -18.39 -26.30
CA PRO A 71 13.10 -19.42 -25.30
C PRO A 71 11.62 -19.51 -24.89
N LEU A 72 11.06 -20.73 -24.94
CA LEU A 72 9.66 -20.99 -24.54
C LEU A 72 9.43 -20.87 -23.03
N LYS A 73 10.49 -20.94 -22.21
CA LYS A 73 10.36 -20.84 -20.76
C LYS A 73 10.06 -19.40 -20.35
N THR A 74 8.79 -19.09 -20.18
CA THR A 74 8.38 -17.84 -19.54
C THR A 74 8.76 -17.89 -18.05
N LYS A 75 9.67 -17.02 -17.61
CA LYS A 75 9.90 -16.84 -16.17
C LYS A 75 8.65 -16.21 -15.58
N ARG A 76 8.05 -16.89 -14.61
CA ARG A 76 6.96 -16.27 -13.83
C ARG A 76 7.53 -15.07 -13.09
N VAL A 77 7.08 -13.90 -13.43
CA VAL A 77 7.51 -12.64 -12.82
C VAL A 77 6.66 -12.33 -11.60
N GLU A 78 5.40 -12.79 -11.59
CA GLU A 78 4.47 -12.55 -10.50
C GLU A 78 4.38 -13.75 -9.56
N VAL A 79 4.42 -13.47 -8.26
CA VAL A 79 4.20 -14.45 -7.20
C VAL A 79 2.70 -14.57 -6.98
N ARG A 80 2.14 -15.71 -7.33
CA ARG A 80 0.74 -16.06 -7.04
C ARG A 80 0.69 -17.17 -6.01
N ASP A 81 -0.15 -17.02 -5.02
CA ASP A 81 -0.42 -18.08 -4.07
C ASP A 81 -1.27 -19.15 -4.77
N ALA A 82 -0.77 -20.40 -4.81
CA ALA A 82 -1.51 -21.54 -5.34
C ALA A 82 -2.82 -21.77 -4.56
N ASN A 83 -2.82 -21.45 -3.25
CA ASN A 83 -3.99 -21.43 -2.41
C ASN A 83 -4.20 -19.99 -1.93
N ALA A 84 -5.26 -19.35 -2.38
CA ALA A 84 -5.65 -18.02 -1.92
C ALA A 84 -5.82 -18.02 -0.38
N PRO A 85 -5.29 -17.02 0.34
CA PRO A 85 -5.49 -16.93 1.77
C PRO A 85 -6.98 -16.71 2.06
N VAL A 86 -7.51 -17.50 2.99
CA VAL A 86 -8.94 -17.44 3.33
C VAL A 86 -9.22 -16.11 4.03
N MET A 87 -10.17 -15.35 3.52
CA MET A 87 -10.67 -14.16 4.20
C MET A 87 -11.42 -14.55 5.48
N ARG A 88 -11.30 -13.75 6.54
CA ARG A 88 -12.06 -13.94 7.80
C ARG A 88 -13.56 -13.69 7.62
N VAL A 89 -13.90 -12.92 6.61
CA VAL A 89 -15.28 -12.64 6.17
C VAL A 89 -15.50 -13.37 4.85
N SER A 90 -16.68 -13.95 4.64
CA SER A 90 -16.96 -14.70 3.41
C SER A 90 -16.84 -13.80 2.16
N GLU A 91 -16.37 -14.38 1.06
CA GLU A 91 -16.26 -13.68 -0.23
C GLU A 91 -17.62 -13.15 -0.69
N GLU A 92 -18.68 -13.93 -0.55
CA GLU A 92 -20.04 -13.52 -0.89
C GLU A 92 -20.49 -12.27 -0.15
N TYR A 93 -20.11 -12.14 1.13
CA TYR A 93 -20.41 -10.95 1.92
C TYR A 93 -19.65 -9.72 1.40
N VAL A 94 -18.37 -9.86 1.07
CA VAL A 94 -17.54 -8.77 0.48
C VAL A 94 -18.11 -8.34 -0.87
N LEU A 95 -18.47 -9.30 -1.73
CA LEU A 95 -19.09 -9.06 -3.03
C LEU A 95 -20.46 -8.37 -2.89
N GLY A 96 -21.26 -8.77 -1.91
CA GLY A 96 -22.54 -8.12 -1.59
C GLY A 96 -22.37 -6.65 -1.18
N MET A 97 -21.29 -6.35 -0.44
CA MET A 97 -20.97 -4.96 -0.06
C MET A 97 -20.48 -4.11 -1.25
N LEU A 98 -19.84 -4.72 -2.26
CA LEU A 98 -19.33 -4.04 -3.45
C LEU A 98 -20.45 -3.33 -4.24
N SER A 99 -21.67 -3.86 -4.16
CA SER A 99 -22.84 -3.25 -4.80
C SER A 99 -23.39 -2.01 -4.10
N ASN A 100 -22.83 -1.65 -2.92
CA ASN A 100 -23.31 -0.51 -2.14
C ASN A 100 -22.24 0.60 -2.02
N PRO A 101 -22.32 1.67 -2.83
CA PRO A 101 -21.35 2.74 -2.82
C PRO A 101 -21.31 3.55 -1.51
N ASN A 102 -22.33 3.46 -0.65
CA ASN A 102 -22.33 4.12 0.66
C ASN A 102 -21.47 3.40 1.70
N LEU A 103 -21.17 2.10 1.50
CA LEU A 103 -20.30 1.31 2.37
C LEU A 103 -18.86 1.29 1.89
N THR A 104 -18.62 1.67 0.64
CA THR A 104 -17.31 1.59 -0.01
C THR A 104 -16.48 2.85 0.24
N ARG A 105 -15.19 2.67 0.52
CA ARG A 105 -14.16 3.71 0.64
C ARG A 105 -13.00 3.37 -0.27
N ASN A 106 -12.63 4.29 -1.15
CA ASN A 106 -11.53 4.13 -2.10
C ASN A 106 -10.33 4.94 -1.60
N VAL A 107 -9.28 4.28 -1.15
CA VAL A 107 -8.16 4.91 -0.43
C VAL A 107 -6.83 4.56 -1.09
N ALA A 108 -6.05 5.57 -1.46
CA ALA A 108 -4.66 5.39 -1.87
C ALA A 108 -3.73 5.49 -0.65
N VAL A 109 -2.91 4.46 -0.43
CA VAL A 109 -1.88 4.43 0.63
C VAL A 109 -0.60 4.97 0.04
N CYS A 110 -0.24 6.19 0.42
CA CYS A 110 0.87 6.94 -0.17
C CYS A 110 1.90 7.35 0.89
N GLY A 111 3.11 7.68 0.45
CA GLY A 111 4.18 8.15 1.33
C GLY A 111 5.55 7.87 0.72
N HIS A 112 6.60 8.35 1.37
CA HIS A 112 7.98 8.20 0.88
C HIS A 112 8.46 6.75 0.92
N LEU A 113 9.57 6.48 0.22
CA LEU A 113 10.27 5.19 0.24
C LEU A 113 10.59 4.78 1.69
N HIS A 114 10.43 3.52 2.02
CA HIS A 114 10.64 2.96 3.36
C HIS A 114 9.81 3.54 4.52
N HIS A 115 8.84 4.43 4.30
CA HIS A 115 7.95 4.90 5.38
C HIS A 115 6.99 3.83 5.92
N GLY A 116 6.95 2.64 5.28
CA GLY A 116 6.24 1.46 5.78
C GLY A 116 4.80 1.33 5.30
N LYS A 117 4.50 1.77 4.07
CA LYS A 117 3.22 1.60 3.39
C LYS A 117 2.84 0.12 3.26
N THR A 118 3.71 -0.66 2.63
CA THR A 118 3.53 -2.11 2.45
C THR A 118 3.46 -2.85 3.78
N SER A 119 4.25 -2.44 4.79
CA SER A 119 4.16 -3.01 6.15
C SER A 119 2.81 -2.69 6.81
N PHE A 120 2.23 -1.50 6.56
CA PHE A 120 0.88 -1.17 7.00
C PHE A 120 -0.16 -2.06 6.31
N MET A 121 -0.03 -2.27 5.01
CA MET A 121 -0.91 -3.19 4.28
C MET A 121 -0.76 -4.63 4.77
N ASP A 122 0.44 -5.09 5.08
CA ASP A 122 0.66 -6.39 5.73
C ASP A 122 -0.10 -6.52 7.04
N MET A 123 -0.11 -5.46 7.86
CA MET A 123 -0.90 -5.42 9.10
C MET A 123 -2.41 -5.54 8.81
N VAL A 124 -2.91 -4.90 7.77
CA VAL A 124 -4.31 -5.00 7.34
C VAL A 124 -4.64 -6.42 6.86
N VAL A 125 -3.76 -7.02 6.05
CA VAL A 125 -3.94 -8.39 5.54
C VAL A 125 -3.98 -9.41 6.68
N GLU A 126 -3.07 -9.33 7.65
CA GLU A 126 -3.08 -10.22 8.83
C GLU A 126 -4.38 -10.17 9.64
N GLN A 127 -5.06 -9.04 9.61
CA GLN A 127 -6.32 -8.87 10.34
C GLN A 127 -7.54 -9.35 9.55
N THR A 128 -7.49 -9.23 8.24
CA THR A 128 -8.62 -9.54 7.35
C THR A 128 -8.55 -10.93 6.75
N HIS A 129 -7.36 -11.54 6.70
CA HIS A 129 -7.12 -12.85 6.12
C HIS A 129 -6.51 -13.83 7.13
N LEU A 130 -6.72 -15.12 6.89
CA LEU A 130 -6.04 -16.20 7.58
C LEU A 130 -4.79 -16.56 6.76
N VAL A 131 -3.72 -15.84 7.00
CA VAL A 131 -2.45 -16.09 6.31
C VAL A 131 -1.70 -17.22 7.02
N SER A 132 -1.31 -18.28 6.28
CA SER A 132 -0.47 -19.36 6.83
C SER A 132 0.88 -18.79 7.25
N THR A 133 1.26 -19.09 8.48
CA THR A 133 2.59 -18.76 9.03
C THR A 133 3.54 -19.96 8.97
N GLU A 134 3.08 -21.11 8.48
CA GLU A 134 3.90 -22.33 8.38
C GLU A 134 5.06 -22.10 7.42
N GLY A 135 6.27 -22.38 7.89
CA GLY A 135 7.50 -22.23 7.10
C GLY A 135 8.01 -20.80 6.93
N ARG A 136 7.34 -19.79 7.52
CA ARG A 136 7.81 -18.42 7.48
C ARG A 136 8.69 -18.08 8.67
N ASP A 137 9.78 -17.37 8.42
CA ASP A 137 10.57 -16.74 9.47
C ASP A 137 9.72 -15.65 10.15
N PRO A 138 9.43 -15.76 11.47
CA PRO A 138 8.64 -14.77 12.19
C PRO A 138 9.31 -13.39 12.26
N GLU A 139 10.60 -13.30 11.95
CA GLU A 139 11.35 -12.04 11.94
C GLU A 139 11.28 -11.32 10.59
N ARG A 140 11.00 -12.05 9.48
CA ARG A 140 10.88 -11.48 8.15
C ARG A 140 9.51 -10.84 7.93
N GLN A 141 9.48 -9.69 7.28
CA GLN A 141 8.24 -9.02 6.87
C GLN A 141 7.51 -9.87 5.81
N MET A 142 6.18 -9.83 5.85
CA MET A 142 5.35 -10.63 4.95
C MET A 142 5.41 -10.13 3.51
N ARG A 143 5.46 -8.81 3.32
CA ARG A 143 5.45 -8.12 2.02
C ARG A 143 4.39 -8.68 1.07
N TYR A 144 3.18 -8.82 1.59
CA TYR A 144 2.07 -9.46 0.85
C TYR A 144 1.70 -8.69 -0.42
N MET A 145 1.74 -7.35 -0.35
CA MET A 145 1.38 -6.48 -1.46
C MET A 145 2.40 -6.50 -2.60
N ASP A 146 3.65 -6.85 -2.32
CA ASP A 146 4.69 -7.01 -3.33
C ASP A 146 4.52 -8.37 -4.01
N ASN A 147 3.85 -8.37 -5.16
CA ASN A 147 3.53 -9.59 -5.90
C ASN A 147 4.57 -9.95 -6.98
N ARG A 148 5.57 -9.10 -7.22
CA ARG A 148 6.66 -9.36 -8.15
C ARG A 148 7.88 -9.91 -7.42
N GLN A 149 8.61 -10.79 -8.09
CA GLN A 149 9.86 -11.36 -7.55
C GLN A 149 10.92 -10.28 -7.30
N ASP A 150 11.06 -9.33 -8.24
CA ASP A 150 12.03 -8.24 -8.13
C ASP A 150 11.69 -7.23 -7.00
N GLU A 151 10.40 -7.03 -6.69
CA GLU A 151 9.98 -6.24 -5.53
C GLU A 151 10.37 -6.89 -4.22
N GLN A 152 10.21 -8.22 -4.14
CA GLN A 152 10.56 -8.98 -2.95
C GLN A 152 12.08 -9.07 -2.74
N ASP A 153 12.85 -9.24 -3.81
CA ASP A 153 14.30 -9.33 -3.76
C ASP A 153 14.96 -8.00 -3.38
N ARG A 154 14.40 -6.89 -3.88
CA ARG A 154 14.90 -5.52 -3.61
C ARG A 154 14.27 -4.85 -2.40
N GLU A 155 13.22 -5.44 -1.84
CA GLU A 155 12.40 -4.88 -0.76
C GLU A 155 11.82 -3.48 -1.09
N VAL A 156 11.54 -3.22 -2.37
CA VAL A 156 10.98 -1.96 -2.88
C VAL A 156 9.78 -2.25 -3.75
N SER A 157 8.64 -1.66 -3.44
CA SER A 157 7.45 -1.74 -4.28
C SER A 157 7.65 -0.94 -5.57
N ILE A 158 7.33 -1.56 -6.70
CA ILE A 158 7.50 -1.00 -8.05
C ILE A 158 6.14 -0.66 -8.66
N LYS A 159 5.17 -1.58 -8.56
CA LYS A 159 3.81 -1.41 -9.06
C LYS A 159 2.83 -1.08 -7.93
N ALA A 160 1.83 -0.27 -8.25
CA ALA A 160 0.70 -0.09 -7.34
C ALA A 160 -0.22 -1.31 -7.40
N THR A 161 -0.59 -1.86 -6.25
CA THR A 161 -1.42 -3.07 -6.13
C THR A 161 -2.67 -2.82 -5.30
N PRO A 162 -3.86 -3.20 -5.79
CA PRO A 162 -5.11 -3.03 -5.06
C PRO A 162 -5.40 -4.20 -4.13
N LEU A 163 -6.09 -3.88 -3.03
CA LEU A 163 -6.63 -4.84 -2.08
C LEU A 163 -8.01 -4.38 -1.61
N THR A 164 -9.02 -5.24 -1.78
CA THR A 164 -10.39 -4.97 -1.34
C THR A 164 -10.70 -5.78 -0.09
N VAL A 165 -10.97 -5.10 1.03
CA VAL A 165 -11.19 -5.76 2.32
C VAL A 165 -12.39 -5.18 3.07
N ALA A 166 -13.09 -6.05 3.80
CA ALA A 166 -14.13 -5.64 4.75
C ALA A 166 -13.51 -5.52 6.15
N MET A 167 -13.55 -4.32 6.72
CA MET A 167 -13.03 -4.06 8.06
C MET A 167 -14.17 -3.63 9.01
N PRO A 168 -14.16 -4.09 10.27
CA PRO A 168 -15.16 -3.70 11.24
C PRO A 168 -14.95 -2.24 11.69
N ALA A 169 -16.03 -1.48 11.74
CA ALA A 169 -16.08 -0.22 12.44
C ALA A 169 -16.45 -0.46 13.93
N SER A 170 -16.23 0.54 14.78
CA SER A 170 -16.61 0.49 16.21
C SER A 170 -18.07 0.16 16.47
N SER A 171 -18.94 0.45 15.51
CA SER A 171 -20.36 0.10 15.57
C SER A 171 -20.66 -1.38 15.32
N GLY A 172 -19.66 -2.22 15.10
CA GLY A 172 -19.79 -3.62 14.70
C GLY A 172 -20.22 -3.83 13.23
N LYS A 173 -20.51 -2.75 12.49
CA LYS A 173 -20.79 -2.82 11.06
C LYS A 173 -19.49 -2.86 10.27
N HIS A 174 -19.41 -3.71 9.25
CA HIS A 174 -18.30 -3.71 8.33
C HIS A 174 -18.43 -2.61 7.27
N LEU A 175 -17.29 -2.06 6.88
CA LEU A 175 -17.13 -1.17 5.74
C LEU A 175 -16.19 -1.83 4.73
N LEU A 176 -16.44 -1.59 3.47
CA LEU A 176 -15.59 -2.06 2.39
C LEU A 176 -14.54 -1.00 2.08
N PHE A 177 -13.28 -1.39 2.17
CA PHE A 177 -12.15 -0.55 1.79
C PHE A 177 -11.49 -1.12 0.55
N ASN A 178 -11.38 -0.31 -0.49
CA ASN A 178 -10.51 -0.54 -1.62
C ASN A 178 -9.23 0.24 -1.36
N PHE A 179 -8.19 -0.44 -0.91
CA PHE A 179 -6.86 0.13 -0.75
C PHE A 179 -6.05 -0.03 -2.03
N MET A 180 -5.26 0.97 -2.34
CA MET A 180 -4.22 0.89 -3.36
C MET A 180 -2.88 1.14 -2.67
N ASP A 181 -2.04 0.10 -2.53
CA ASP A 181 -0.67 0.29 -2.08
C ASP A 181 0.16 0.90 -3.22
N THR A 182 0.87 1.98 -2.93
CA THR A 182 1.61 2.72 -3.96
C THR A 182 3.12 2.65 -3.72
N PRO A 183 3.93 2.63 -4.79
CA PRO A 183 5.37 2.76 -4.67
C PRO A 183 5.77 4.07 -3.97
N GLY A 184 6.87 4.03 -3.21
CA GLY A 184 7.41 5.21 -2.53
C GLY A 184 8.60 5.84 -3.24
N HIS A 185 9.12 5.21 -4.29
CA HIS A 185 10.28 5.70 -5.03
C HIS A 185 9.88 6.74 -6.08
N VAL A 186 10.71 7.76 -6.25
CA VAL A 186 10.45 8.90 -7.16
C VAL A 186 10.21 8.48 -8.60
N ASN A 187 10.92 7.44 -9.06
CA ASN A 187 10.84 6.94 -10.45
C ASN A 187 9.49 6.30 -10.79
N PHE A 188 8.69 5.93 -9.79
CA PHE A 188 7.38 5.31 -9.97
C PHE A 188 6.23 6.26 -9.62
N SER A 189 6.41 7.55 -9.89
CA SER A 189 5.39 8.59 -9.62
C SER A 189 4.15 8.49 -10.50
N ASP A 190 4.26 7.87 -11.66
CA ASP A 190 3.16 7.52 -12.57
C ASP A 190 2.19 6.52 -11.91
N GLU A 191 2.70 5.52 -11.21
CA GLU A 191 1.92 4.55 -10.44
C GLU A 191 1.09 5.23 -9.33
N VAL A 192 1.69 6.22 -8.64
CA VAL A 192 1.01 7.03 -7.64
C VAL A 192 -0.09 7.87 -8.29
N THR A 193 0.19 8.46 -9.46
CA THR A 193 -0.78 9.26 -10.20
C THR A 193 -2.00 8.43 -10.63
N ALA A 194 -1.77 7.24 -11.19
CA ALA A 194 -2.85 6.32 -11.56
C ALA A 194 -3.70 5.90 -10.35
N SER A 195 -3.06 5.68 -9.20
CA SER A 195 -3.72 5.31 -7.95
C SER A 195 -4.60 6.45 -7.41
N LEU A 196 -4.12 7.69 -7.43
CA LEU A 196 -4.88 8.86 -6.97
C LEU A 196 -6.08 9.15 -7.87
N ARG A 197 -6.00 8.84 -9.18
CA ARG A 197 -7.16 8.93 -10.08
C ARG A 197 -8.31 8.02 -9.68
N LEU A 198 -8.03 6.83 -9.14
CA LEU A 198 -9.05 5.88 -8.68
C LEU A 198 -9.58 6.21 -7.28
N ALA A 199 -8.73 6.74 -6.40
CA ALA A 199 -9.02 6.95 -4.98
C ALA A 199 -9.89 8.19 -4.72
N ASP A 200 -10.67 8.13 -3.63
CA ASP A 200 -11.45 9.26 -3.10
C ASP A 200 -10.78 9.93 -1.90
N ALA A 201 -9.74 9.32 -1.34
CA ALA A 201 -8.98 9.83 -0.20
C ALA A 201 -7.55 9.28 -0.20
N VAL A 202 -6.67 9.93 0.54
CA VAL A 202 -5.28 9.54 0.73
C VAL A 202 -5.02 9.15 2.19
N LEU A 203 -4.46 7.97 2.41
CA LEU A 203 -3.80 7.62 3.67
C LEU A 203 -2.30 7.90 3.50
N LEU A 204 -1.85 9.01 4.08
CA LEU A 204 -0.47 9.45 3.99
C LEU A 204 0.35 8.84 5.12
N VAL A 205 1.24 7.91 4.79
CA VAL A 205 2.14 7.26 5.74
C VAL A 205 3.42 8.06 5.89
N VAL A 206 3.70 8.52 7.09
CA VAL A 206 4.88 9.34 7.43
C VAL A 206 5.67 8.65 8.53
N ASP A 207 6.99 8.54 8.37
CA ASP A 207 7.89 8.03 9.40
C ASP A 207 8.03 9.06 10.54
N ALA A 208 7.87 8.63 11.79
CA ALA A 208 7.98 9.49 12.98
C ALA A 208 9.37 10.10 13.17
N VAL A 209 10.41 9.49 12.59
CA VAL A 209 11.81 9.95 12.70
C VAL A 209 12.20 10.84 11.52
N GLU A 210 11.93 10.37 10.29
CA GLU A 210 12.34 11.07 9.06
C GLU A 210 11.46 12.30 8.76
N GLY A 211 10.15 12.22 9.08
CA GLY A 211 9.23 13.32 8.83
C GLY A 211 8.85 13.49 7.36
N VAL A 212 8.72 14.71 6.91
CA VAL A 212 8.32 15.07 5.54
C VAL A 212 9.50 14.95 4.58
N MET A 213 9.30 14.19 3.50
CA MET A 213 10.28 13.97 2.44
C MET A 213 9.72 14.41 1.08
N CYS A 214 10.57 14.47 0.05
CA CYS A 214 10.23 14.99 -1.28
C CYS A 214 9.01 14.29 -1.92
N VAL A 215 8.86 12.96 -1.76
CA VAL A 215 7.69 12.24 -2.27
C VAL A 215 6.45 12.57 -1.45
N THR A 216 6.58 12.76 -0.13
CA THR A 216 5.48 13.20 0.74
C THR A 216 4.90 14.52 0.26
N GLU A 217 5.76 15.51 -0.03
CA GLU A 217 5.32 16.80 -0.59
C GLU A 217 4.63 16.65 -1.94
N ARG A 218 5.18 15.83 -2.85
CA ARG A 218 4.58 15.58 -4.16
C ARG A 218 3.18 14.99 -4.04
N VAL A 219 3.00 14.00 -3.17
CA VAL A 219 1.71 13.37 -2.92
C VAL A 219 0.71 14.38 -2.38
N ILE A 220 1.10 15.22 -1.40
CA ILE A 220 0.23 16.26 -0.84
C ILE A 220 -0.18 17.27 -1.94
N LYS A 221 0.78 17.74 -2.75
CA LYS A 221 0.51 18.67 -3.86
C LYS A 221 -0.43 18.05 -4.91
N HIS A 222 -0.28 16.76 -5.19
CA HIS A 222 -1.16 16.05 -6.11
C HIS A 222 -2.57 15.88 -5.52
N ALA A 223 -2.66 15.45 -4.26
CA ALA A 223 -3.93 15.34 -3.55
C ALA A 223 -4.66 16.70 -3.48
N ALA A 224 -3.92 17.79 -3.29
CA ALA A 224 -4.47 19.15 -3.29
C ALA A 224 -5.09 19.54 -4.63
N ARG A 225 -4.42 19.20 -5.75
CA ARG A 225 -4.95 19.47 -7.09
C ARG A 225 -6.31 18.80 -7.32
N ASP A 226 -6.45 17.55 -6.86
CA ASP A 226 -7.68 16.77 -7.01
C ASP A 226 -8.63 16.94 -5.79
N ARG A 227 -8.31 17.82 -4.85
CA ARG A 227 -9.01 18.11 -3.59
C ARG A 227 -9.37 16.87 -2.77
N LEU A 228 -8.45 15.90 -2.73
CA LEU A 228 -8.61 14.67 -1.97
C LEU A 228 -8.38 14.91 -0.48
N PRO A 229 -9.25 14.44 0.43
CA PRO A 229 -8.99 14.47 1.85
C PRO A 229 -7.80 13.59 2.21
N ILE A 230 -7.03 14.02 3.22
CA ILE A 230 -5.82 13.35 3.69
C ILE A 230 -6.02 12.89 5.13
N VAL A 231 -5.78 11.61 5.39
CA VAL A 231 -5.60 11.04 6.73
C VAL A 231 -4.13 10.69 6.89
N VAL A 232 -3.51 11.10 7.98
CA VAL A 232 -2.08 10.86 8.22
C VAL A 232 -1.89 9.66 9.13
N PHE A 233 -1.00 8.74 8.78
CA PHE A 233 -0.54 7.66 9.62
C PHE A 233 0.93 7.89 10.01
N VAL A 234 1.16 8.31 11.26
CA VAL A 234 2.50 8.46 11.84
C VAL A 234 3.00 7.07 12.21
N ASN A 235 3.83 6.52 11.36
CA ASN A 235 4.35 5.17 11.46
C ASN A 235 5.73 5.12 12.12
N LYS A 236 6.17 3.93 12.49
CA LYS A 236 7.48 3.64 13.10
C LYS A 236 7.74 4.38 14.41
N MET A 237 6.72 4.52 15.25
CA MET A 237 6.88 5.09 16.59
C MET A 237 7.85 4.30 17.47
N ASP A 238 8.06 3.03 17.18
CA ASP A 238 9.08 2.16 17.81
C ASP A 238 10.51 2.70 17.64
N ARG A 239 10.82 3.37 16.50
CA ARG A 239 12.13 3.95 16.24
C ARG A 239 12.48 5.10 17.22
N LEU A 240 11.48 5.84 17.69
CA LEU A 240 11.68 6.88 18.71
C LEU A 240 12.20 6.28 20.02
N ILE A 241 11.75 5.05 20.34
CA ILE A 241 12.11 4.32 21.57
C ILE A 241 13.41 3.55 21.42
N LEU A 242 13.50 2.74 20.36
CA LEU A 242 14.56 1.74 20.20
C LEU A 242 15.82 2.31 19.54
N GLU A 243 15.66 3.18 18.54
CA GLU A 243 16.77 3.74 17.77
C GLU A 243 17.23 5.08 18.36
N LEU A 244 16.33 6.07 18.42
CA LEU A 244 16.67 7.41 18.92
C LEU A 244 16.75 7.49 20.44
N LYS A 245 16.12 6.56 21.15
CA LYS A 245 16.09 6.50 22.63
C LYS A 245 15.71 7.85 23.27
N LEU A 246 14.77 8.56 22.64
CA LEU A 246 14.29 9.84 23.12
C LEU A 246 13.47 9.68 24.40
N PRO A 247 13.57 10.56 25.38
CA PRO A 247 12.61 10.64 26.48
C PRO A 247 11.17 10.86 25.95
N PRO A 248 10.12 10.44 26.68
CA PRO A 248 8.72 10.59 26.22
C PRO A 248 8.34 12.05 25.88
N ALA A 249 8.85 13.03 26.65
CA ALA A 249 8.61 14.45 26.39
C ALA A 249 9.22 14.90 25.05
N ASP A 250 10.45 14.49 24.76
CA ASP A 250 11.14 14.84 23.51
C ASP A 250 10.53 14.10 22.31
N ALA A 251 10.13 12.85 22.50
CA ALA A 251 9.40 12.10 21.48
C ALA A 251 8.07 12.78 21.12
N PHE A 252 7.33 13.32 22.10
CA PHE A 252 6.14 14.12 21.83
C PHE A 252 6.47 15.35 20.97
N HIS A 253 7.54 16.08 21.29
CA HIS A 253 7.96 17.24 20.51
C HIS A 253 8.35 16.86 19.09
N LYS A 254 9.05 15.73 18.90
CA LYS A 254 9.41 15.22 17.57
C LYS A 254 8.16 14.88 16.73
N ILE A 255 7.20 14.15 17.30
CA ILE A 255 5.94 13.83 16.61
C ILE A 255 5.17 15.10 16.26
N ARG A 256 5.08 16.04 17.20
CA ARG A 256 4.42 17.33 16.96
C ARG A 256 5.08 18.10 15.82
N HIS A 257 6.40 18.15 15.78
CA HIS A 257 7.17 18.81 14.71
C HIS A 257 6.87 18.17 13.35
N VAL A 258 6.88 16.84 13.25
CA VAL A 258 6.53 16.12 12.02
C VAL A 258 5.12 16.50 11.53
N LEU A 259 4.14 16.60 12.44
CA LEU A 259 2.78 17.00 12.07
C LEU A 259 2.70 18.49 11.68
N GLU A 260 3.49 19.36 12.29
CA GLU A 260 3.61 20.78 11.92
C GLU A 260 4.21 20.92 10.51
N GLU A 261 5.25 20.14 10.17
CA GLU A 261 5.81 20.09 8.81
C GLU A 261 4.78 19.61 7.78
N VAL A 262 4.06 18.51 8.07
CA VAL A 262 2.99 17.99 7.19
C VAL A 262 1.94 19.08 6.97
N ASN A 263 1.50 19.76 8.03
CA ASN A 263 0.50 20.81 7.94
C ASN A 263 0.98 22.03 7.16
N ALA A 264 2.24 22.41 7.29
CA ALA A 264 2.81 23.50 6.49
C ALA A 264 2.77 23.20 4.98
N VAL A 265 3.08 21.94 4.59
CA VAL A 265 2.98 21.53 3.18
C VAL A 265 1.52 21.46 2.72
N ILE A 266 0.61 20.97 3.56
CA ILE A 266 -0.83 20.93 3.27
C ILE A 266 -1.36 22.34 3.07
N GLU A 267 -1.06 23.26 3.98
CA GLU A 267 -1.46 24.68 3.90
C GLU A 267 -0.97 25.34 2.62
N ALA A 268 0.30 25.15 2.30
CA ALA A 268 0.90 25.68 1.08
C ALA A 268 0.26 25.12 -0.20
N ALA A 269 -0.13 23.84 -0.19
CA ALA A 269 -0.68 23.15 -1.35
C ALA A 269 -2.18 23.44 -1.57
N TYR A 270 -2.99 23.49 -0.49
CA TYR A 270 -4.43 23.73 -0.55
C TYR A 270 -4.83 25.23 -0.52
N GLY A 271 -3.87 26.12 -0.20
CA GLY A 271 -4.09 27.57 -0.14
C GLY A 271 -4.67 28.07 1.19
N GLY A 272 -4.65 27.23 2.23
CA GLY A 272 -5.20 27.56 3.55
C GLY A 272 -6.74 27.59 3.58
N GLY A 273 -7.30 27.98 4.71
CA GLY A 273 -8.74 28.11 4.91
C GLY A 273 -9.37 26.98 5.73
N GLU A 274 -10.69 27.07 5.96
CA GLU A 274 -11.43 26.12 6.82
C GLU A 274 -11.56 24.72 6.20
N ASP A 275 -11.57 24.64 4.86
CA ASP A 275 -11.68 23.38 4.10
C ASP A 275 -10.33 22.65 3.95
N CYS A 276 -9.25 23.21 4.51
CA CYS A 276 -7.93 22.61 4.42
C CYS A 276 -7.88 21.32 5.27
N PRO A 277 -7.45 20.17 4.71
CA PRO A 277 -7.43 18.89 5.42
C PRO A 277 -6.26 18.78 6.40
N PHE A 278 -6.18 19.67 7.39
CA PHE A 278 -5.11 19.66 8.37
C PHE A 278 -5.04 18.36 9.16
N ALA A 279 -3.82 17.88 9.36
CA ALA A 279 -3.50 16.77 10.24
C ALA A 279 -3.63 17.21 11.70
N ASP A 280 -4.74 16.87 12.35
CA ASP A 280 -5.03 17.17 13.75
C ASP A 280 -5.43 15.89 14.50
N PRO A 281 -4.57 15.40 15.41
CA PRO A 281 -4.90 14.23 16.21
C PRO A 281 -6.17 14.38 17.04
N ALA A 282 -6.50 15.60 17.50
CA ALA A 282 -7.68 15.86 18.29
C ALA A 282 -8.98 15.82 17.47
N LYS A 283 -8.88 16.00 16.14
CA LYS A 283 -10.00 15.83 15.20
C LYS A 283 -10.09 14.40 14.65
N GLY A 284 -9.09 13.54 14.93
CA GLY A 284 -9.08 12.15 14.48
C GLY A 284 -8.57 11.95 13.05
N THR A 285 -7.96 12.97 12.42
CA THR A 285 -7.34 12.87 11.09
C THR A 285 -5.95 12.26 11.13
N VAL A 286 -5.42 11.96 12.33
CA VAL A 286 -4.10 11.38 12.53
C VAL A 286 -4.21 10.06 13.28
N CYS A 287 -3.54 9.05 12.73
CA CYS A 287 -3.34 7.75 13.36
C CYS A 287 -1.86 7.61 13.77
N PHE A 288 -1.61 6.95 14.87
CA PHE A 288 -0.28 6.65 15.38
C PHE A 288 -0.06 5.15 15.41
N GLY A 289 1.16 4.69 15.12
CA GLY A 289 1.43 3.28 15.21
C GLY A 289 2.82 2.84 14.82
N SER A 290 2.99 1.53 14.84
CA SER A 290 4.11 0.82 14.25
C SER A 290 3.57 -0.36 13.44
N ALA A 291 3.63 -0.24 12.13
CA ALA A 291 3.21 -1.29 11.22
C ALA A 291 4.07 -2.57 11.39
N LEU A 292 5.36 -2.41 11.67
CA LEU A 292 6.29 -3.51 11.93
C LEU A 292 5.87 -4.34 13.15
N TYR A 293 5.42 -3.67 14.23
CA TYR A 293 4.94 -4.31 15.45
C TYR A 293 3.42 -4.55 15.45
N GLY A 294 2.72 -4.24 14.34
CA GLY A 294 1.33 -4.61 14.09
C GLY A 294 0.30 -3.95 15.01
N TRP A 295 0.52 -2.70 15.42
CA TRP A 295 -0.40 -1.94 16.24
C TRP A 295 -0.59 -0.52 15.73
N SER A 296 -1.80 0.00 15.93
CA SER A 296 -2.13 1.38 15.59
C SER A 296 -3.31 1.87 16.45
N PHE A 297 -3.42 3.17 16.60
CA PHE A 297 -4.53 3.81 17.26
C PHE A 297 -4.75 5.24 16.76
N THR A 298 -5.97 5.72 16.91
CA THR A 298 -6.31 7.15 16.96
C THR A 298 -6.50 7.55 18.41
N LEU A 299 -6.49 8.83 18.73
CA LEU A 299 -6.74 9.27 20.12
C LEU A 299 -8.13 8.84 20.61
N GLU A 300 -9.13 8.78 19.73
CA GLU A 300 -10.47 8.32 20.09
C GLU A 300 -10.50 6.82 20.37
N SER A 301 -9.87 6.00 19.50
CA SER A 301 -9.79 4.56 19.72
C SER A 301 -8.97 4.22 20.98
N PHE A 302 -7.88 4.96 21.23
CA PHE A 302 -7.09 4.83 22.45
C PHE A 302 -7.93 5.19 23.69
N ALA A 303 -8.66 6.30 23.65
CA ALA A 303 -9.52 6.73 24.77
C ALA A 303 -10.59 5.69 25.10
N ARG A 304 -11.17 5.05 24.08
CA ARG A 304 -12.15 3.98 24.24
C ARG A 304 -11.51 2.74 24.87
N LEU A 305 -10.40 2.25 24.33
CA LEU A 305 -9.65 1.13 24.88
C LEU A 305 -9.21 1.39 26.33
N TYR A 306 -8.80 2.62 26.64
CA TYR A 306 -8.43 3.02 27.99
C TYR A 306 -9.63 2.97 28.95
N ALA A 307 -10.79 3.50 28.54
CA ALA A 307 -12.03 3.47 29.33
C ALA A 307 -12.51 2.04 29.61
N GLU A 308 -12.57 1.21 28.57
CA GLU A 308 -12.99 -0.19 28.65
C GLU A 308 -12.09 -1.00 29.59
N ARG A 309 -10.79 -0.82 29.51
CA ARG A 309 -9.81 -1.57 30.32
C ARG A 309 -9.76 -1.14 31.78
N ARG A 310 -9.97 0.14 32.04
CA ARG A 310 -10.03 0.67 33.39
C ARG A 310 -11.41 0.54 34.02
N GLY A 311 -12.43 0.12 33.24
CA GLY A 311 -13.82 0.04 33.72
C GLY A 311 -14.38 1.39 34.13
N VAL A 312 -13.94 2.47 33.50
CA VAL A 312 -14.34 3.84 33.80
C VAL A 312 -15.30 4.34 32.74
N GLU A 313 -16.50 4.70 33.12
CA GLU A 313 -17.39 5.45 32.23
C GLU A 313 -16.88 6.88 32.08
N MET A 314 -16.47 7.23 30.83
CA MET A 314 -16.00 8.57 30.51
C MET A 314 -16.42 8.95 29.10
N ASP A 315 -16.55 10.25 28.83
CA ASP A 315 -16.68 10.78 27.47
C ASP A 315 -15.34 10.63 26.73
N THR A 316 -15.25 9.57 25.91
CA THR A 316 -14.04 9.19 25.18
C THR A 316 -13.61 10.27 24.18
N LYS A 317 -14.56 10.96 23.55
CA LYS A 317 -14.27 12.06 22.62
C LYS A 317 -13.66 13.27 23.34
N ARG A 318 -14.21 13.62 24.48
CA ARG A 318 -13.70 14.71 25.30
C ARG A 318 -12.32 14.37 25.89
N PHE A 319 -12.10 13.13 26.28
CA PHE A 319 -10.80 12.67 26.75
C PHE A 319 -9.77 12.67 25.60
N ALA A 320 -10.10 12.13 24.43
CA ALA A 320 -9.23 12.14 23.26
C ALA A 320 -8.71 13.56 22.91
N LYS A 321 -9.59 14.57 22.91
CA LYS A 321 -9.20 15.97 22.68
C LYS A 321 -8.21 16.52 23.70
N LYS A 322 -8.18 15.98 24.92
CA LYS A 322 -7.27 16.40 25.98
C LYS A 322 -5.96 15.61 26.02
N LEU A 323 -5.84 14.57 25.19
CA LEU A 323 -4.60 13.81 25.04
C LEU A 323 -3.60 14.49 24.12
N TRP A 324 -4.01 15.45 23.27
CA TRP A 324 -3.12 16.13 22.35
C TRP A 324 -3.01 17.63 22.63
N GLY A 325 -1.80 18.18 22.38
CA GLY A 325 -1.49 19.58 22.61
C GLY A 325 -0.95 19.86 24.02
N ASP A 326 -1.08 21.11 24.45
CA ASP A 326 -0.56 21.56 25.75
C ASP A 326 -1.58 21.31 26.87
N TRP A 327 -1.85 20.04 27.11
CA TRP A 327 -2.68 19.57 28.23
C TRP A 327 -1.83 18.80 29.23
N TYR A 328 -2.09 19.05 30.52
CA TYR A 328 -1.41 18.44 31.65
C TYR A 328 -2.46 17.86 32.62
N PHE A 329 -2.20 16.70 33.14
CA PHE A 329 -3.07 16.08 34.13
C PHE A 329 -2.64 16.48 35.56
N HIS A 330 -3.56 17.08 36.30
CA HIS A 330 -3.39 17.41 37.68
C HIS A 330 -3.99 16.31 38.54
N ALA A 331 -3.15 15.50 39.20
CA ALA A 331 -3.57 14.35 39.97
C ALA A 331 -4.45 14.77 41.18
N ASP A 332 -4.10 15.84 41.85
CA ASP A 332 -4.81 16.37 43.04
C ASP A 332 -6.25 16.80 42.70
N ALA A 333 -6.40 17.44 41.56
CA ALA A 333 -7.70 17.93 41.08
C ALA A 333 -8.44 16.90 40.18
N ARG A 334 -7.81 15.78 39.83
CA ARG A 334 -8.26 14.80 38.84
C ARG A 334 -8.79 15.45 37.56
N ALA A 335 -8.08 16.48 37.09
CA ALA A 335 -8.53 17.31 35.98
C ALA A 335 -7.39 17.65 35.03
N PHE A 336 -7.71 17.80 33.74
CA PHE A 336 -6.79 18.28 32.71
C PHE A 336 -6.80 19.82 32.64
N ARG A 337 -5.63 20.43 32.65
CA ARG A 337 -5.44 21.89 32.52
C ARG A 337 -4.37 22.19 31.47
N LYS A 338 -4.40 23.43 30.94
CA LYS A 338 -3.39 23.91 29.94
C LYS A 338 -2.07 24.36 30.58
N LYS A 339 -2.02 24.54 31.91
CA LYS A 339 -0.80 24.90 32.62
C LYS A 339 -0.27 23.65 33.33
N PRO A 340 1.06 23.47 33.41
CA PRO A 340 1.65 22.36 34.15
C PRO A 340 1.30 22.45 35.65
N PRO A 341 1.26 21.31 36.36
CA PRO A 341 1.05 21.31 37.82
C PRO A 341 2.22 21.98 38.54
N PRO A 342 1.99 22.47 39.78
CA PRO A 342 3.06 22.95 40.65
C PRO A 342 4.06 21.82 40.89
N GLY A 343 5.31 22.01 40.48
CA GLY A 343 6.36 20.99 40.54
C GLY A 343 6.74 20.38 39.18
N GLY A 344 6.08 20.81 38.10
CA GLY A 344 6.32 20.29 36.76
C GLY A 344 5.51 19.03 36.46
N GLY A 345 5.49 18.62 35.20
CA GLY A 345 4.81 17.39 34.74
C GLY A 345 4.80 17.33 33.23
N ASP A 346 4.73 16.13 32.72
CA ASP A 346 4.70 15.90 31.29
C ASP A 346 3.31 16.17 30.71
N ARG A 347 3.29 16.45 29.40
CA ARG A 347 2.03 16.59 28.66
C ARG A 347 1.24 15.30 28.68
N SER A 348 -0.07 15.42 28.61
CA SER A 348 -0.98 14.28 28.68
C SER A 348 -0.69 13.17 27.67
N PHE A 349 -0.26 13.50 26.44
CA PHE A 349 0.14 12.50 25.44
C PHE A 349 1.40 11.74 25.88
N ALA A 350 2.40 12.43 26.40
CA ALA A 350 3.61 11.81 26.91
C ALA A 350 3.27 10.90 28.10
N GLN A 351 2.52 11.39 29.08
CA GLN A 351 2.19 10.68 30.30
C GLN A 351 1.26 9.48 30.09
N PHE A 352 0.19 9.61 29.28
CA PHE A 352 -0.83 8.56 29.14
C PHE A 352 -0.57 7.60 27.98
N VAL A 353 0.15 8.04 26.94
CA VAL A 353 0.39 7.25 25.73
C VAL A 353 1.84 6.80 25.62
N LEU A 354 2.81 7.73 25.64
CA LEU A 354 4.20 7.39 25.40
C LEU A 354 4.86 6.66 26.57
N GLU A 355 4.75 7.16 27.81
CA GLU A 355 5.35 6.48 28.97
C GLU A 355 4.92 5.02 29.11
N PRO A 356 3.62 4.67 29.03
CA PRO A 356 3.20 3.29 29.03
C PRO A 356 3.77 2.46 27.89
N LEU A 357 3.83 3.03 26.69
CA LEU A 357 4.43 2.37 25.53
C LEU A 357 5.91 2.08 25.78
N TYR A 358 6.67 3.07 26.28
CA TYR A 358 8.08 2.91 26.63
C TYR A 358 8.28 1.82 27.69
N LYS A 359 7.44 1.75 28.71
CA LYS A 359 7.48 0.69 29.71
C LYS A 359 7.30 -0.70 29.11
N VAL A 360 6.36 -0.84 28.17
CA VAL A 360 6.13 -2.11 27.46
C VAL A 360 7.37 -2.55 26.68
N TYR A 361 7.97 -1.65 25.91
CA TYR A 361 9.18 -1.96 25.13
C TYR A 361 10.37 -2.26 26.06
N ALA A 362 10.61 -1.44 27.08
CA ALA A 362 11.73 -1.63 28.01
C ALA A 362 11.64 -2.96 28.77
N GLN A 363 10.44 -3.33 29.26
CA GLN A 363 10.27 -4.58 30.01
C GLN A 363 10.26 -5.82 29.12
N ALA A 364 9.83 -5.70 27.86
CA ALA A 364 9.92 -6.81 26.91
C ALA A 364 11.36 -7.16 26.54
N VAL A 365 12.24 -6.14 26.49
CA VAL A 365 13.69 -6.31 26.26
C VAL A 365 14.41 -6.79 27.53
N GLY A 366 13.90 -6.45 28.72
CA GLY A 366 14.52 -6.71 30.01
C GLY A 366 14.46 -8.17 30.52
N GLU A 367 13.92 -9.10 29.75
CA GLU A 367 13.93 -10.57 29.94
C GLU A 367 13.25 -11.12 31.22
N HIS A 368 12.67 -10.29 32.08
CA HIS A 368 11.97 -10.80 33.28
C HIS A 368 10.46 -10.93 33.06
N PRO A 369 9.92 -12.16 32.87
CA PRO A 369 8.50 -12.38 32.60
C PRO A 369 7.57 -11.80 33.69
N ALA A 370 7.99 -11.81 34.96
CA ALA A 370 7.20 -11.30 36.08
C ALA A 370 7.06 -9.75 36.01
N SER A 371 8.15 -9.04 35.68
CA SER A 371 8.15 -7.59 35.53
C SER A 371 7.31 -7.17 34.33
N PHE A 372 7.43 -7.89 33.22
CA PHE A 372 6.62 -7.66 32.04
C PHE A 372 5.13 -7.92 32.30
N ALA A 373 4.80 -9.00 33.03
CA ALA A 373 3.43 -9.29 33.44
C ALA A 373 2.83 -8.18 34.34
N ALA A 374 3.64 -7.58 35.21
CA ALA A 374 3.20 -6.47 36.06
C ALA A 374 2.84 -5.22 35.22
N VAL A 375 3.67 -4.88 34.21
CA VAL A 375 3.36 -3.77 33.29
C VAL A 375 2.10 -4.07 32.47
N LEU A 376 1.93 -5.29 31.97
CA LEU A 376 0.72 -5.68 31.23
C LEU A 376 -0.54 -5.65 32.11
N ALA A 377 -0.40 -5.95 33.40
CA ALA A 377 -1.50 -5.88 34.34
C ALA A 377 -2.02 -4.44 34.56
N GLU A 378 -1.15 -3.40 34.41
CA GLU A 378 -1.58 -1.99 34.41
C GLU A 378 -2.59 -1.69 33.29
N PHE A 379 -2.50 -2.43 32.18
CA PHE A 379 -3.41 -2.36 31.03
C PHE A 379 -4.53 -3.40 31.08
N ASN A 380 -4.66 -4.15 32.17
CA ASN A 380 -5.59 -5.28 32.26
C ASN A 380 -5.42 -6.31 31.13
N VAL A 381 -4.17 -6.49 30.64
CA VAL A 381 -3.81 -7.45 29.62
C VAL A 381 -3.11 -8.64 30.25
N LYS A 382 -3.59 -9.85 29.94
CA LYS A 382 -2.96 -11.11 30.37
C LYS A 382 -2.46 -11.87 29.15
N LEU A 383 -1.21 -12.34 29.21
CA LEU A 383 -0.63 -13.26 28.25
C LEU A 383 -0.69 -14.68 28.80
N LYS A 384 -0.76 -15.66 27.89
CA LYS A 384 -0.66 -17.08 28.25
C LYS A 384 0.80 -17.41 28.60
N PRO A 385 1.07 -18.39 29.50
CA PRO A 385 2.45 -18.74 29.89
C PRO A 385 3.36 -19.11 28.72
N LYS A 386 2.80 -19.68 27.65
CA LYS A 386 3.54 -19.99 26.42
C LYS A 386 3.94 -18.75 25.63
N GLU A 387 3.15 -17.67 25.70
CA GLU A 387 3.38 -16.42 24.96
C GLU A 387 4.59 -15.64 25.51
N TYR A 388 4.92 -15.80 26.82
CA TYR A 388 6.13 -15.19 27.42
C TYR A 388 7.44 -15.82 26.95
N LYS A 389 7.40 -16.99 26.28
CA LYS A 389 8.57 -17.65 25.72
C LYS A 389 8.89 -17.22 24.29
N LEU A 390 8.12 -16.33 23.72
CA LEU A 390 8.34 -15.77 22.40
C LEU A 390 9.60 -14.88 22.40
N ASN A 391 10.26 -14.79 21.25
CA ASN A 391 11.34 -13.80 21.04
C ASN A 391 10.81 -12.38 21.27
N VAL A 392 11.71 -11.44 21.55
CA VAL A 392 11.36 -10.06 21.92
C VAL A 392 10.41 -9.39 20.92
N LYS A 393 10.71 -9.46 19.61
CA LYS A 393 9.91 -8.82 18.57
C LYS A 393 8.47 -9.37 18.48
N PRO A 394 8.22 -10.68 18.37
CA PRO A 394 6.87 -11.24 18.45
C PRO A 394 6.15 -10.98 19.76
N LEU A 395 6.89 -10.97 20.90
CA LEU A 395 6.32 -10.69 22.22
C LEU A 395 5.81 -9.26 22.32
N VAL A 396 6.63 -8.27 21.93
CA VAL A 396 6.24 -6.85 21.87
C VAL A 396 5.06 -6.67 20.92
N ARG A 397 5.10 -7.27 19.74
CA ARG A 397 4.01 -7.22 18.77
C ARG A 397 2.69 -7.70 19.37
N LEU A 398 2.72 -8.87 20.03
CA LEU A 398 1.54 -9.43 20.67
C LEU A 398 1.02 -8.53 21.80
N ALA A 399 1.91 -8.03 22.65
CA ALA A 399 1.57 -7.16 23.77
C ALA A 399 0.98 -5.84 23.30
N CYS A 400 1.67 -5.13 22.40
CA CYS A 400 1.23 -3.85 21.87
C CYS A 400 -0.10 -3.97 21.11
N ARG A 401 -0.28 -5.04 20.32
CA ARG A 401 -1.55 -5.31 19.65
C ARG A 401 -2.70 -5.51 20.63
N LYS A 402 -2.45 -6.20 21.76
CA LYS A 402 -3.44 -6.33 22.82
C LYS A 402 -3.68 -5.02 23.59
N ILE A 403 -2.70 -4.12 23.66
CA ILE A 403 -2.82 -2.84 24.40
C ILE A 403 -3.44 -1.74 23.53
N PHE A 404 -2.97 -1.53 22.32
CA PHE A 404 -3.37 -0.40 21.48
C PHE A 404 -4.41 -0.79 20.43
N GLY A 405 -4.60 -2.07 20.20
CA GLY A 405 -5.48 -2.58 19.16
C GLY A 405 -4.73 -2.75 17.84
N ASP A 406 -5.51 -3.08 16.83
CA ASP A 406 -5.08 -3.34 15.46
C ASP A 406 -5.42 -2.16 14.52
N ALA A 407 -5.70 -2.39 13.24
CA ALA A 407 -6.07 -1.34 12.29
C ALA A 407 -7.51 -0.81 12.46
N ALA A 408 -8.27 -1.23 13.46
CA ALA A 408 -9.64 -0.75 13.67
C ALA A 408 -9.70 0.77 13.90
N GLY A 409 -8.69 1.33 14.61
CA GLY A 409 -8.57 2.78 14.79
C GLY A 409 -8.37 3.53 13.47
N VAL A 410 -7.58 2.96 12.55
CA VAL A 410 -7.38 3.52 11.20
C VAL A 410 -8.67 3.42 10.39
N ALA A 411 -9.36 2.27 10.45
CA ALA A 411 -10.66 2.10 9.78
C ALA A 411 -11.69 3.15 10.23
N GLU A 412 -11.69 3.51 11.52
CA GLU A 412 -12.55 4.57 12.05
C GLU A 412 -12.16 5.96 11.56
N ALA A 413 -10.87 6.29 11.52
CA ALA A 413 -10.39 7.55 10.97
C ALA A 413 -10.77 7.68 9.49
N LEU A 414 -10.54 6.63 8.71
CA LEU A 414 -10.94 6.59 7.31
C LEU A 414 -12.46 6.70 7.12
N LYS A 415 -13.24 6.03 7.98
CA LYS A 415 -14.70 6.17 7.97
C LYS A 415 -15.16 7.60 8.21
N ALA A 416 -14.51 8.31 9.13
CA ALA A 416 -14.91 9.65 9.55
C ALA A 416 -14.48 10.74 8.57
N HIS A 417 -13.32 10.56 7.92
CA HIS A 417 -12.67 11.61 7.14
C HIS A 417 -12.55 11.29 5.65
N CYS A 418 -12.78 10.05 5.22
CA CYS A 418 -12.82 9.71 3.81
C CYS A 418 -14.27 9.61 3.33
N PRO A 419 -14.61 10.26 2.22
CA PRO A 419 -15.94 10.17 1.65
C PRO A 419 -16.27 8.75 1.21
N THR A 420 -17.53 8.40 1.19
CA THR A 420 -18.02 7.20 0.49
C THR A 420 -17.76 7.33 -1.00
N ALA A 421 -17.74 6.21 -1.72
CA ALA A 421 -17.63 6.25 -3.18
C ALA A 421 -18.73 7.13 -3.82
N ARG A 422 -19.91 7.22 -3.17
CA ARG A 422 -21.01 8.09 -3.59
C ARG A 422 -20.76 9.57 -3.27
N GLU A 423 -20.34 9.88 -2.06
CA GLU A 423 -20.06 11.27 -1.65
C GLU A 423 -18.87 11.86 -2.42
N GLY A 424 -17.83 11.05 -2.68
CA GLY A 424 -16.66 11.45 -3.45
C GLY A 424 -16.88 11.56 -4.95
N ALA A 425 -17.96 10.97 -5.48
CA ALA A 425 -18.19 10.87 -6.93
C ALA A 425 -18.23 12.23 -7.63
N SER A 426 -18.90 13.24 -7.05
CA SER A 426 -18.97 14.58 -7.64
C SER A 426 -17.60 15.25 -7.76
N ALA A 427 -16.79 15.19 -6.72
CA ALA A 427 -15.43 15.72 -6.73
C ALA A 427 -14.53 14.95 -7.72
N LYS A 428 -14.68 13.62 -7.78
CA LYS A 428 -13.94 12.77 -8.72
C LYS A 428 -14.29 13.10 -10.17
N VAL A 429 -15.57 13.30 -10.49
CA VAL A 429 -15.99 13.72 -11.84
C VAL A 429 -15.40 15.09 -12.18
N ALA A 430 -15.42 16.04 -11.24
CA ALA A 430 -14.83 17.37 -11.48
C ALA A 430 -13.31 17.32 -11.73
N ALA A 431 -12.59 16.37 -11.09
CA ALA A 431 -11.15 16.22 -11.25
C ALA A 431 -10.73 15.40 -12.49
N ALA A 432 -11.53 14.41 -12.89
CA ALA A 432 -11.12 13.41 -13.90
C ALA A 432 -11.85 13.54 -15.24
N TYR A 433 -13.04 14.15 -15.27
CA TYR A 433 -13.84 14.25 -16.49
C TYR A 433 -13.43 15.46 -17.31
N SER A 434 -12.98 15.22 -18.55
CA SER A 434 -12.51 16.24 -19.49
C SER A 434 -13.60 16.79 -20.43
N GLY A 435 -14.79 16.17 -20.43
CA GLY A 435 -15.90 16.60 -21.30
C GLY A 435 -16.62 17.85 -20.80
N PRO A 436 -17.63 18.34 -21.54
CA PRO A 436 -18.35 19.55 -21.20
C PRO A 436 -19.12 19.39 -19.88
N THR A 437 -18.75 20.18 -18.89
CA THR A 437 -19.38 20.19 -17.55
C THR A 437 -20.54 21.16 -17.42
N GLY A 438 -20.68 22.08 -18.38
CA GLY A 438 -21.70 23.14 -18.38
C GLY A 438 -23.10 22.70 -18.84
N VAL A 439 -23.21 21.59 -19.55
CA VAL A 439 -24.50 20.98 -19.92
C VAL A 439 -24.60 19.71 -19.06
N GLU A 440 -25.57 19.70 -18.13
CA GLU A 440 -25.85 18.50 -17.35
C GLU A 440 -26.46 17.40 -18.24
N SER A 441 -25.61 16.68 -18.95
CA SER A 441 -26.02 15.44 -19.61
C SER A 441 -26.46 14.43 -18.55
N ARG A 442 -27.43 13.57 -18.90
CA ARG A 442 -27.87 12.46 -18.04
C ARG A 442 -26.68 11.62 -17.54
N ALA A 443 -25.65 11.45 -18.36
CA ALA A 443 -24.45 10.71 -18.02
C ALA A 443 -23.65 11.40 -16.90
N VAL A 444 -23.41 12.72 -17.00
CA VAL A 444 -22.68 13.50 -15.99
C VAL A 444 -23.44 13.50 -14.67
N ALA A 445 -24.76 13.74 -14.71
CA ALA A 445 -25.61 13.69 -13.52
C ALA A 445 -25.54 12.31 -12.83
N SER A 446 -25.60 11.21 -13.60
CA SER A 446 -25.51 9.84 -13.08
C SER A 446 -24.13 9.53 -12.50
N MET A 447 -23.04 9.99 -13.12
CA MET A 447 -21.69 9.85 -12.58
C MET A 447 -21.53 10.60 -11.26
N ARG A 448 -22.01 11.84 -11.16
CA ARG A 448 -21.97 12.64 -9.92
C ARG A 448 -22.79 12.01 -8.79
N ALA A 449 -23.91 11.37 -9.13
CA ALA A 449 -24.76 10.66 -8.18
C ALA A 449 -24.25 9.26 -7.83
N CYS A 450 -23.22 8.75 -8.52
CA CYS A 450 -22.77 7.36 -8.43
C CYS A 450 -23.96 6.40 -8.57
N ASP A 451 -24.76 6.59 -9.63
CA ASP A 451 -26.03 5.89 -9.84
C ASP A 451 -25.79 4.53 -10.52
N PRO A 452 -26.10 3.40 -9.86
CA PRO A 452 -25.92 2.07 -10.46
C PRO A 452 -26.92 1.75 -11.57
N SER A 453 -28.02 2.53 -11.70
CA SER A 453 -29.03 2.39 -12.75
C SER A 453 -28.86 3.37 -13.91
N GLY A 454 -27.88 4.26 -13.82
CA GLY A 454 -27.56 5.23 -14.86
C GLY A 454 -26.86 4.59 -16.07
N PRO A 455 -26.58 5.40 -17.12
CA PRO A 455 -25.79 4.94 -18.25
C PRO A 455 -24.40 4.50 -17.83
N LEU A 456 -23.90 3.42 -18.42
CA LEU A 456 -22.59 2.85 -18.06
C LEU A 456 -21.47 3.82 -18.41
N ARG A 457 -20.66 4.15 -17.42
CA ARG A 457 -19.42 4.91 -17.57
C ARG A 457 -18.36 4.31 -16.64
N VAL A 458 -17.29 3.80 -17.22
CA VAL A 458 -16.20 3.17 -16.49
C VAL A 458 -14.89 3.86 -16.87
N MET A 459 -14.12 4.25 -15.86
CA MET A 459 -12.82 4.89 -16.02
C MET A 459 -11.73 3.83 -15.84
N VAL A 460 -11.00 3.52 -16.91
CA VAL A 460 -9.80 2.69 -16.87
C VAL A 460 -8.61 3.56 -16.47
N ALA A 461 -7.86 3.14 -15.47
CA ALA A 461 -6.71 3.91 -14.97
C ALA A 461 -5.38 3.17 -15.10
N LYS A 462 -5.40 1.84 -15.22
CA LYS A 462 -4.17 1.05 -15.25
C LYS A 462 -4.39 -0.31 -15.91
N LEU A 463 -3.33 -0.81 -16.55
CA LEU A 463 -3.27 -2.15 -17.11
C LEU A 463 -2.34 -3.05 -16.27
N TYR A 464 -2.76 -4.28 -16.02
CA TYR A 464 -1.96 -5.34 -15.40
C TYR A 464 -1.73 -6.45 -16.41
N PRO A 465 -0.48 -6.89 -16.65
CA PRO A 465 -0.21 -7.98 -17.57
C PRO A 465 -0.82 -9.29 -17.06
N LYS A 466 -1.24 -10.16 -17.97
CA LYS A 466 -1.52 -11.56 -17.65
C LYS A 466 -0.21 -12.32 -17.40
N ASP A 467 -0.31 -13.53 -16.85
CA ASP A 467 0.85 -14.35 -16.47
C ASP A 467 1.78 -14.67 -17.65
N ASP A 468 1.19 -14.85 -18.82
CA ASP A 468 1.87 -15.14 -20.08
C ASP A 468 2.30 -13.87 -20.84
N CYS A 469 1.99 -12.69 -20.30
CA CYS A 469 2.21 -11.39 -20.94
C CYS A 469 1.57 -11.24 -22.34
N SER A 470 0.66 -12.13 -22.73
CA SER A 470 -0.02 -12.08 -24.03
C SER A 470 -1.11 -11.01 -24.11
N ALA A 471 -1.67 -10.62 -22.97
CA ALA A 471 -2.76 -9.66 -22.86
C ALA A 471 -2.70 -8.92 -21.52
N PHE A 472 -3.53 -7.89 -21.38
CA PHE A 472 -3.64 -7.10 -20.15
C PHE A 472 -5.05 -7.15 -19.59
N ASP A 473 -5.14 -7.00 -18.29
CA ASP A 473 -6.40 -6.78 -17.59
C ASP A 473 -6.48 -5.31 -17.16
N ALA A 474 -7.58 -4.66 -17.47
CA ALA A 474 -7.77 -3.23 -17.19
C ALA A 474 -8.35 -3.00 -15.80
N LEU A 475 -7.58 -2.36 -14.91
CA LEU A 475 -8.11 -1.89 -13.62
C LEU A 475 -8.90 -0.62 -13.83
N ALA A 476 -10.15 -0.66 -13.42
CA ALA A 476 -11.10 0.39 -13.68
C ALA A 476 -11.98 0.70 -12.46
N ARG A 477 -12.52 1.91 -12.44
CA ARG A 477 -13.56 2.35 -11.52
C ARG A 477 -14.86 2.56 -12.30
N VAL A 478 -15.93 1.94 -11.83
CA VAL A 478 -17.27 2.18 -12.35
C VAL A 478 -17.77 3.50 -11.81
N MET A 479 -17.98 4.48 -12.69
CA MET A 479 -18.44 5.83 -12.32
C MET A 479 -19.96 5.94 -12.27
N SER A 480 -20.66 5.29 -13.22
CA SER A 480 -22.12 5.15 -13.26
C SER A 480 -22.52 3.86 -13.97
N GLY A 481 -23.73 3.41 -13.74
CA GLY A 481 -24.26 2.16 -14.32
C GLY A 481 -23.75 0.92 -13.62
N THR A 482 -23.95 -0.21 -14.28
CA THR A 482 -23.49 -1.53 -13.82
C THR A 482 -22.92 -2.29 -15.00
N ILE A 483 -21.66 -2.69 -14.90
CA ILE A 483 -20.96 -3.50 -15.91
C ILE A 483 -21.14 -4.98 -15.59
N ARG A 484 -21.24 -5.83 -16.62
CA ARG A 484 -21.48 -7.28 -16.51
C ARG A 484 -20.47 -8.07 -17.33
N ALA A 485 -20.12 -9.25 -16.88
CA ALA A 485 -19.37 -10.21 -17.70
C ALA A 485 -20.21 -10.63 -18.94
N GLY A 486 -19.58 -10.75 -20.09
CA GLY A 486 -20.23 -11.02 -21.37
C GLY A 486 -20.87 -9.81 -22.04
N GLN A 487 -20.80 -8.61 -21.46
CA GLN A 487 -21.38 -7.39 -22.01
C GLN A 487 -20.49 -6.83 -23.13
N THR A 488 -21.11 -6.46 -24.26
CA THR A 488 -20.45 -5.70 -25.32
C THR A 488 -20.44 -4.22 -24.94
N VAL A 489 -19.29 -3.59 -25.11
CA VAL A 489 -19.01 -2.20 -24.69
C VAL A 489 -18.19 -1.47 -25.75
N ARG A 490 -18.27 -0.15 -25.77
CA ARG A 490 -17.34 0.70 -26.54
C ARG A 490 -16.22 1.16 -25.62
N VAL A 491 -15.02 1.00 -26.07
CA VAL A 491 -13.80 1.47 -25.41
C VAL A 491 -13.33 2.72 -26.14
N LEU A 492 -13.29 3.83 -25.43
CA LEU A 492 -12.88 5.14 -25.96
C LEU A 492 -11.49 5.42 -25.42
N GLY A 493 -10.51 5.49 -26.31
CA GLY A 493 -9.10 5.73 -25.98
C GLY A 493 -8.78 7.19 -25.70
N GLU A 494 -7.49 7.52 -25.62
CA GLU A 494 -7.05 8.87 -25.21
C GLU A 494 -7.28 9.93 -26.29
N ALA A 495 -7.22 9.56 -27.56
CA ALA A 495 -7.38 10.46 -28.71
C ALA A 495 -8.83 10.57 -29.19
N TYR A 496 -9.76 9.81 -28.62
CA TYR A 496 -11.16 9.82 -29.03
C TYR A 496 -11.80 11.20 -28.88
N SER A 497 -12.46 11.64 -29.95
CA SER A 497 -13.38 12.77 -29.93
C SER A 497 -14.72 12.39 -30.58
N PRO A 498 -15.85 13.09 -30.24
CA PRO A 498 -17.14 12.78 -30.86
C PRO A 498 -17.17 13.00 -32.39
N ASP A 499 -16.27 13.84 -32.90
CA ASP A 499 -16.16 14.17 -34.33
C ASP A 499 -15.21 13.22 -35.08
N ASP A 500 -14.44 12.41 -34.36
CA ASP A 500 -13.45 11.50 -34.88
C ASP A 500 -13.45 10.20 -34.08
N GLU A 501 -13.89 9.10 -34.70
CA GLU A 501 -13.99 7.77 -34.07
C GLU A 501 -12.70 6.94 -34.19
N GLU A 502 -11.58 7.53 -34.53
CA GLU A 502 -10.32 6.79 -34.77
C GLU A 502 -9.88 5.98 -33.56
N ASP A 503 -10.06 6.49 -32.33
CA ASP A 503 -9.65 5.80 -31.09
C ASP A 503 -10.86 5.23 -30.35
N CYS A 504 -11.71 4.49 -31.07
CA CYS A 504 -12.89 3.83 -30.53
C CYS A 504 -12.96 2.39 -31.01
N ALA A 505 -13.08 1.46 -30.07
CA ALA A 505 -13.24 0.04 -30.37
C ALA A 505 -14.43 -0.57 -29.65
N VAL A 506 -15.09 -1.54 -30.31
CA VAL A 506 -16.11 -2.36 -29.68
C VAL A 506 -15.43 -3.62 -29.15
N ALA A 507 -15.59 -3.89 -27.86
CA ALA A 507 -15.01 -5.04 -27.17
C ALA A 507 -16.06 -5.76 -26.32
N THR A 508 -15.83 -7.04 -26.07
CA THR A 508 -16.66 -7.82 -25.14
C THR A 508 -15.88 -8.07 -23.85
N VAL A 509 -16.47 -7.70 -22.72
CA VAL A 509 -15.93 -7.98 -21.39
C VAL A 509 -16.00 -9.47 -21.14
N SER A 510 -14.89 -10.19 -21.29
CA SER A 510 -14.86 -11.66 -21.13
C SER A 510 -15.06 -12.06 -19.68
N ALA A 511 -14.44 -11.39 -18.75
CA ALA A 511 -14.57 -11.64 -17.32
C ALA A 511 -14.40 -10.37 -16.49
N LEU A 512 -14.93 -10.41 -15.26
CA LEU A 512 -14.81 -9.38 -14.26
C LEU A 512 -14.20 -9.98 -12.99
N TRP A 513 -13.26 -9.25 -12.37
CA TRP A 513 -12.58 -9.70 -11.17
C TRP A 513 -12.47 -8.58 -10.14
N VAL A 514 -12.55 -8.96 -8.87
CA VAL A 514 -12.03 -8.13 -7.77
C VAL A 514 -10.59 -8.57 -7.53
N TYR A 515 -9.66 -7.64 -7.66
CA TYR A 515 -8.24 -7.93 -7.56
C TYR A 515 -7.76 -7.84 -6.10
N GLN A 516 -7.20 -8.94 -5.61
CA GLN A 516 -6.73 -9.13 -4.24
C GLN A 516 -5.20 -9.32 -4.19
N THR A 517 -4.47 -8.51 -4.92
CA THR A 517 -3.01 -8.54 -4.99
C THR A 517 -2.46 -9.84 -5.58
N ARG A 518 -2.58 -10.98 -4.86
CA ARG A 518 -2.03 -12.28 -5.26
C ARG A 518 -3.06 -13.24 -5.85
N TYR A 519 -4.33 -12.91 -5.75
CA TYR A 519 -5.42 -13.71 -6.31
C TYR A 519 -6.55 -12.80 -6.82
N ARG A 520 -7.48 -13.37 -7.53
CA ARG A 520 -8.61 -12.67 -8.13
C ARG A 520 -9.90 -13.37 -7.76
N ILE A 521 -10.91 -12.60 -7.39
CA ILE A 521 -12.25 -13.12 -7.09
C ILE A 521 -13.16 -12.83 -8.29
N PRO A 522 -13.73 -13.86 -8.96
CA PRO A 522 -14.62 -13.66 -10.09
C PRO A 522 -15.93 -13.01 -9.65
N VAL A 523 -16.41 -12.04 -10.42
CA VAL A 523 -17.69 -11.37 -10.19
C VAL A 523 -18.53 -11.38 -11.46
N THR A 524 -19.83 -11.48 -11.33
CA THR A 524 -20.75 -11.47 -12.48
C THR A 524 -21.08 -10.05 -12.92
N HIS A 525 -21.04 -9.11 -12.01
CA HIS A 525 -21.35 -7.70 -12.27
C HIS A 525 -20.66 -6.80 -11.23
N ALA A 526 -20.50 -5.53 -11.59
CA ALA A 526 -19.99 -4.50 -10.68
C ALA A 526 -20.74 -3.19 -10.90
N SER A 527 -21.17 -2.57 -9.81
CA SER A 527 -21.97 -1.36 -9.82
C SER A 527 -21.12 -0.10 -9.61
N ALA A 528 -21.70 1.06 -9.85
CA ALA A 528 -21.07 2.36 -9.62
C ALA A 528 -20.40 2.46 -8.24
N GLY A 529 -19.18 3.00 -8.21
CA GLY A 529 -18.32 3.13 -7.03
C GLY A 529 -17.32 1.99 -6.82
N ALA A 530 -17.50 0.83 -7.48
CA ALA A 530 -16.62 -0.33 -7.37
C ALA A 530 -15.33 -0.16 -8.19
N TRP A 531 -14.24 -0.78 -7.68
CA TRP A 531 -13.04 -1.05 -8.46
C TRP A 531 -13.08 -2.46 -8.98
N VAL A 532 -12.82 -2.64 -10.27
CA VAL A 532 -12.86 -3.93 -10.95
C VAL A 532 -11.73 -4.07 -11.94
N LEU A 533 -11.32 -5.29 -12.15
CA LEU A 533 -10.41 -5.69 -13.19
C LEU A 533 -11.24 -6.26 -14.36
N LEU A 534 -11.05 -5.72 -15.54
CA LEU A 534 -11.78 -6.06 -16.76
C LEU A 534 -10.88 -6.84 -17.68
N GLU A 535 -11.35 -7.96 -18.17
CA GLU A 535 -10.67 -8.80 -19.15
C GLU A 535 -11.32 -8.65 -20.53
N GLY A 536 -10.49 -8.61 -21.60
CA GLY A 536 -10.94 -8.58 -22.99
C GLY A 536 -11.22 -7.20 -23.56
N VAL A 537 -10.75 -6.13 -22.90
CA VAL A 537 -10.94 -4.74 -23.35
C VAL A 537 -9.62 -4.01 -23.63
N ASP A 538 -8.50 -4.71 -23.52
CA ASP A 538 -7.15 -4.14 -23.55
C ASP A 538 -6.64 -3.76 -24.92
N ALA A 539 -7.16 -4.37 -26.00
CA ALA A 539 -6.60 -4.24 -27.36
C ALA A 539 -6.51 -2.79 -27.88
N SER A 540 -7.40 -1.91 -27.42
CA SER A 540 -7.43 -0.48 -27.80
C SER A 540 -6.99 0.47 -26.68
N VAL A 541 -6.51 -0.05 -25.54
CA VAL A 541 -6.13 0.76 -24.38
C VAL A 541 -4.61 0.87 -24.31
N SER A 542 -4.06 2.03 -24.58
CA SER A 542 -2.61 2.27 -24.40
C SER A 542 -2.24 2.60 -22.95
N LYS A 543 -3.01 3.46 -22.26
CA LYS A 543 -2.78 3.84 -20.84
C LYS A 543 -4.07 3.95 -20.09
N THR A 544 -4.94 4.87 -20.51
CA THR A 544 -6.24 5.17 -19.92
C THR A 544 -7.32 5.10 -20.99
N ALA A 545 -8.53 4.75 -20.58
CA ALA A 545 -9.67 4.70 -21.48
C ALA A 545 -10.97 4.97 -20.72
N THR A 546 -12.02 5.30 -21.45
CA THR A 546 -13.38 5.35 -20.94
C THR A 546 -14.21 4.25 -21.59
N ILE A 547 -14.87 3.42 -20.80
CA ILE A 547 -15.76 2.38 -21.30
C ILE A 547 -17.22 2.86 -21.16
N VAL A 548 -17.99 2.70 -22.24
CA VAL A 548 -19.38 3.11 -22.31
C VAL A 548 -20.25 1.97 -22.90
N GLU A 549 -21.55 2.08 -22.75
CA GLU A 549 -22.49 1.19 -23.43
C GLU A 549 -22.36 1.30 -24.96
N GLU A 550 -22.55 0.21 -25.67
CA GLU A 550 -22.44 0.14 -27.13
C GLU A 550 -23.35 1.16 -27.86
N PHE A 551 -24.52 1.46 -27.30
CA PHE A 551 -25.51 2.34 -27.89
C PHE A 551 -25.70 3.68 -27.18
N SER A 552 -24.77 4.13 -26.33
CA SER A 552 -24.87 5.44 -25.69
C SER A 552 -24.33 6.52 -26.62
N ALA A 553 -25.25 7.26 -27.24
CA ALA A 553 -24.92 8.51 -27.92
C ALA A 553 -24.55 9.61 -26.92
#